data_a1b602540231f40e2c46ac99d6917459
#
_entry.id   a1b602540231f40e2c46ac99d6917459
#
_cell.length_a   1.000
_cell.length_b   1.000
_cell.length_c   1.000
_cell.angle_alpha   90.00
_cell.angle_beta   90.00
_cell.angle_gamma   90.00
#
_symmetry.space_group_name_H-M   'P 1'
#
loop_
_entity.id
_entity.type
_entity.pdbx_description
1 polymer ?
#
loop_
_entity_poly.entity_id
_entity_poly.type
_entity_poly.pdbx_seq_one_letter_code
_entity_poly.pdbx_strand_id
1 'polypeptide(L)'
;MLKLEAFTANDFSRLIGWIYTKRELEQFAGDLFTYPLSEIQLHAYLSQEKLIAKKIVHIESGEVIGHCELNFLNEHPRLSRILIGAKQNRGLGYGVKIIQLMVDAIQKEIPSGQVELRVFGYNINAIKLYEKEGFVIQEKHTLQFQYNDDEFWTNYYMTKQLHI
;
A
#
# COMPACT_ATOMS: atom_id res chain seq x y z
N MET A 1 0.24 11.27 -16.08
CA MET A 1 0.84 9.93 -16.01
C MET A 1 1.64 9.77 -14.74
N LEU A 2 1.64 8.57 -14.21
CA LEU A 2 2.34 8.24 -12.96
C LEU A 2 3.47 7.25 -13.21
N LYS A 3 4.49 7.31 -12.34
CA LYS A 3 5.56 6.31 -12.29
C LYS A 3 5.92 6.01 -10.84
N LEU A 4 6.54 4.87 -10.62
CA LEU A 4 7.09 4.48 -9.33
C LEU A 4 8.59 4.73 -9.33
N GLU A 5 9.09 5.35 -8.25
CA GLU A 5 10.51 5.56 -8.02
C GLU A 5 10.91 5.05 -6.65
N ALA A 6 12.19 4.79 -6.43
CA ALA A 6 12.65 4.32 -5.13
C ALA A 6 12.35 5.33 -4.03
N PHE A 7 11.77 4.84 -2.94
CA PHE A 7 11.58 5.62 -1.71
C PHE A 7 12.92 5.60 -0.95
N THR A 8 13.40 6.80 -0.59
CA THR A 8 14.70 6.94 0.08
C THR A 8 14.57 7.79 1.33
N ALA A 9 15.65 7.93 2.08
CA ALA A 9 15.66 8.76 3.28
C ALA A 9 15.25 10.22 3.00
N ASN A 10 15.48 10.70 1.79
CA ASN A 10 15.05 12.05 1.39
C ASN A 10 13.52 12.21 1.35
N ASP A 11 12.79 11.11 1.36
CA ASP A 11 11.33 11.11 1.29
C ASP A 11 10.67 10.98 2.67
N PHE A 12 11.44 10.78 3.73
CA PHE A 12 10.91 10.52 5.07
C PHE A 12 10.03 11.65 5.59
N SER A 13 10.50 12.89 5.51
CA SER A 13 9.75 14.05 6.00
C SER A 13 8.40 14.19 5.33
N ARG A 14 8.35 13.91 4.04
CA ARG A 14 7.09 13.98 3.27
C ARG A 14 6.11 12.93 3.75
N LEU A 15 6.55 11.69 3.89
CA LEU A 15 5.68 10.61 4.35
C LEU A 15 5.17 10.89 5.76
N ILE A 16 6.06 11.29 6.67
CA ILE A 16 5.68 11.65 8.04
C ILE A 16 4.66 12.79 8.03
N GLY A 17 4.86 13.78 7.16
CA GLY A 17 3.95 14.92 7.04
C GLY A 17 2.57 14.59 6.51
N TRP A 18 2.41 13.47 5.84
CA TRP A 18 1.10 13.03 5.33
C TRP A 18 0.26 12.28 6.37
N ILE A 19 0.85 11.89 7.49
CA ILE A 19 0.19 11.06 8.51
C ILE A 19 0.06 11.86 9.80
N TYR A 20 -1.17 12.32 10.08
CA TYR A 20 -1.44 13.26 11.17
C TYR A 20 -1.98 12.60 12.44
N THR A 21 -2.47 11.36 12.37
CA THR A 21 -3.13 10.70 13.49
C THR A 21 -2.70 9.23 13.60
N LYS A 22 -2.89 8.68 14.80
CA LYS A 22 -2.67 7.24 15.04
C LYS A 22 -3.55 6.40 14.11
N ARG A 23 -4.82 6.81 13.92
CA ARG A 23 -5.75 6.09 13.04
C ARG A 23 -5.25 6.06 11.60
N GLU A 24 -4.75 7.19 11.10
CA GLU A 24 -4.17 7.24 9.74
C GLU A 24 -2.96 6.34 9.61
N LEU A 25 -2.10 6.28 10.62
CA LEU A 25 -0.93 5.39 10.61
C LEU A 25 -1.34 3.93 10.57
N GLU A 26 -2.33 3.54 11.38
CA GLU A 26 -2.84 2.17 11.41
C GLU A 26 -3.51 1.80 10.07
N GLN A 27 -4.25 2.73 9.46
CA GLN A 27 -4.84 2.52 8.13
C GLN A 27 -3.78 2.29 7.06
N PHE A 28 -2.68 3.04 7.15
CA PHE A 28 -1.58 2.97 6.19
C PHE A 28 -0.76 1.69 6.36
N ALA A 29 -0.45 1.32 7.59
CA ALA A 29 0.60 0.34 7.86
C ALA A 29 0.23 -0.74 8.88
N GLY A 30 -1.03 -0.80 9.33
CA GLY A 30 -1.40 -1.74 10.38
C GLY A 30 -0.60 -1.48 11.64
N ASP A 31 0.06 -2.51 12.16
CA ASP A 31 0.88 -2.42 13.37
C ASP A 31 2.38 -2.39 13.08
N LEU A 32 2.77 -2.17 11.83
CA LEU A 32 4.20 -2.11 11.45
C LEU A 32 4.95 -0.99 12.15
N PHE A 33 4.29 0.17 12.32
CA PHE A 33 4.88 1.33 12.97
C PHE A 33 4.10 1.71 14.22
N THR A 34 4.78 2.45 15.10
CA THR A 34 4.18 3.04 16.31
C THR A 34 4.01 4.53 16.10
N TYR A 35 2.82 5.07 16.43
CA TYR A 35 2.59 6.51 16.33
C TYR A 35 3.28 7.28 17.46
N PRO A 36 3.93 8.40 17.19
CA PRO A 36 4.09 9.04 15.88
C PRO A 36 5.15 8.36 15.02
N LEU A 37 4.91 8.35 13.71
CA LEU A 37 5.89 7.83 12.75
C LEU A 37 7.17 8.69 12.82
N SER A 38 8.32 8.02 12.84
CA SER A 38 9.62 8.67 13.01
C SER A 38 10.64 8.21 11.98
N GLU A 39 11.69 8.98 11.79
CA GLU A 39 12.78 8.64 10.90
C GLU A 39 13.48 7.34 11.29
N ILE A 40 13.63 7.09 12.60
CA ILE A 40 14.24 5.84 13.10
C ILE A 40 13.46 4.63 12.62
N GLN A 41 12.14 4.70 12.72
CA GLN A 41 11.28 3.62 12.23
C GLN A 41 11.41 3.45 10.72
N LEU A 42 11.49 4.55 9.97
CA LEU A 42 11.61 4.49 8.51
C LEU A 42 12.98 3.99 8.05
N HIS A 43 14.06 4.27 8.79
CA HIS A 43 15.36 3.66 8.50
C HIS A 43 15.30 2.14 8.68
N ALA A 44 14.68 1.65 9.75
CA ALA A 44 14.49 0.23 9.97
C ALA A 44 13.64 -0.39 8.85
N TYR A 45 12.60 0.31 8.43
CA TYR A 45 11.73 -0.10 7.32
C TYR A 45 12.52 -0.25 6.02
N LEU A 46 13.35 0.74 5.67
CA LEU A 46 14.16 0.67 4.45
C LEU A 46 15.22 -0.43 4.49
N SER A 47 15.63 -0.87 5.67
CA SER A 47 16.62 -1.95 5.80
C SER A 47 16.05 -3.34 5.49
N GLN A 48 14.73 -3.46 5.40
CA GLN A 48 14.04 -4.72 5.07
C GLN A 48 14.13 -4.99 3.57
N GLU A 49 14.99 -5.91 3.17
CA GLU A 49 15.24 -6.19 1.75
C GLU A 49 14.02 -6.67 0.98
N LYS A 50 13.07 -7.32 1.67
CA LYS A 50 11.85 -7.87 1.04
C LYS A 50 10.69 -6.90 1.00
N LEU A 51 10.84 -5.70 1.56
CA LEU A 51 9.85 -4.63 1.48
C LEU A 51 10.41 -3.54 0.56
N ILE A 52 9.91 -3.51 -0.67
CA ILE A 52 10.39 -2.57 -1.68
C ILE A 52 9.50 -1.34 -1.69
N ALA A 53 9.90 -0.33 -0.92
CA ALA A 53 9.16 0.91 -0.81
C ALA A 53 9.36 1.79 -2.04
N LYS A 54 8.27 2.36 -2.54
CA LYS A 54 8.26 3.23 -3.72
C LYS A 54 7.51 4.52 -3.42
N LYS A 55 7.96 5.61 -4.02
CA LYS A 55 7.16 6.83 -4.10
C LYS A 55 6.44 6.87 -5.44
N ILE A 56 5.28 7.49 -5.45
CA ILE A 56 4.45 7.64 -6.64
C ILE A 56 4.62 9.06 -7.16
N VAL A 57 5.07 9.20 -8.40
CA VAL A 57 5.45 10.48 -8.99
C VAL A 57 4.56 10.80 -10.19
N HIS A 58 4.06 12.01 -10.22
CA HIS A 58 3.37 12.55 -11.39
C HIS A 58 4.44 12.97 -12.39
N ILE A 59 4.47 12.33 -13.55
CA ILE A 59 5.59 12.48 -14.51
C ILE A 59 5.73 13.91 -14.99
N GLU A 60 4.63 14.54 -15.38
CA GLU A 60 4.65 15.86 -16.02
C GLU A 60 5.12 16.97 -15.07
N SER A 61 4.71 16.90 -13.80
CA SER A 61 5.04 17.95 -12.81
C SER A 61 6.24 17.59 -11.93
N GLY A 62 6.61 16.32 -11.85
CA GLY A 62 7.60 15.85 -10.91
C GLY A 62 7.09 15.76 -9.46
N GLU A 63 5.80 16.06 -9.22
CA GLU A 63 5.23 16.01 -7.87
C GLU A 63 5.16 14.58 -7.36
N VAL A 64 5.61 14.38 -6.13
CA VAL A 64 5.43 13.11 -5.43
C VAL A 64 4.06 13.12 -4.76
N ILE A 65 3.17 12.24 -5.21
CA ILE A 65 1.78 12.24 -4.76
C ILE A 65 1.44 11.14 -3.77
N GLY A 66 2.31 10.16 -3.60
CA GLY A 66 1.99 9.04 -2.73
C GLY A 66 3.14 8.10 -2.48
N HIS A 67 2.79 7.02 -1.79
CA HIS A 67 3.68 5.94 -1.38
C HIS A 67 3.01 4.61 -1.68
N CYS A 68 3.82 3.61 -2.02
CA CYS A 68 3.36 2.23 -2.09
C CYS A 68 4.53 1.28 -1.80
N GLU A 69 4.22 0.01 -1.68
CA GLU A 69 5.23 -0.99 -1.33
C GLU A 69 4.94 -2.30 -2.02
N LEU A 70 5.97 -2.91 -2.59
CA LEU A 70 5.94 -4.27 -3.08
C LEU A 70 6.51 -5.14 -1.96
N ASN A 71 5.67 -6.00 -1.39
CA ASN A 71 6.01 -6.77 -0.20
C ASN A 71 6.24 -8.24 -0.58
N PHE A 72 7.48 -8.71 -0.43
CA PHE A 72 7.88 -10.07 -0.76
C PHE A 72 8.14 -10.94 0.48
N LEU A 73 7.62 -10.54 1.66
CA LEU A 73 7.79 -11.29 2.90
C LEU A 73 6.92 -12.55 3.00
N ASN A 74 5.86 -12.63 2.19
CA ASN A 74 4.88 -13.70 2.28
C ASN A 74 5.10 -14.73 1.17
N GLU A 75 4.33 -15.80 1.19
CA GLU A 75 4.36 -16.82 0.15
C GLU A 75 4.13 -16.23 -1.24
N HIS A 76 3.20 -15.28 -1.33
CA HIS A 76 2.92 -14.56 -2.57
C HIS A 76 3.28 -13.09 -2.42
N PRO A 77 3.70 -12.42 -3.50
CA PRO A 77 3.95 -10.98 -3.45
C PRO A 77 2.68 -10.23 -3.08
N ARG A 78 2.85 -9.17 -2.30
CA ARG A 78 1.72 -8.40 -1.77
C ARG A 78 1.85 -6.93 -2.12
N LEU A 79 0.75 -6.33 -2.59
CA LEU A 79 0.63 -4.88 -2.67
C LEU A 79 0.35 -4.37 -1.26
N SER A 80 1.20 -3.49 -0.75
CA SER A 80 1.10 -3.01 0.63
C SER A 80 1.30 -1.51 0.72
N ARG A 81 0.81 -0.93 1.80
CA ARG A 81 1.07 0.44 2.24
C ARG A 81 0.90 1.46 1.12
N ILE A 82 -0.28 1.42 0.50
CA ILE A 82 -0.65 2.33 -0.58
C ILE A 82 -1.27 3.58 0.04
N LEU A 83 -0.69 4.75 -0.25
CA LEU A 83 -1.17 6.02 0.26
C LEU A 83 -1.08 7.09 -0.82
N ILE A 84 -2.17 7.79 -1.07
CA ILE A 84 -2.15 9.06 -1.79
C ILE A 84 -2.07 10.15 -0.72
N GLY A 85 -0.94 10.86 -0.69
CA GLY A 85 -0.58 11.71 0.44
C GLY A 85 -1.45 12.94 0.60
N ALA A 86 -1.51 13.76 -0.42
CA ALA A 86 -2.28 14.99 -0.37
C ALA A 86 -3.73 14.75 -0.75
N LYS A 87 -4.67 15.29 0.05
CA LYS A 87 -6.11 15.08 -0.16
C LYS A 87 -6.59 15.55 -1.53
N GLN A 88 -6.00 16.64 -2.06
CA GLN A 88 -6.37 17.16 -3.37
C GLN A 88 -6.05 16.20 -4.52
N ASN A 89 -5.18 15.22 -4.30
CA ASN A 89 -4.84 14.22 -5.30
C ASN A 89 -5.73 12.98 -5.22
N ARG A 90 -6.64 12.93 -4.24
CA ARG A 90 -7.58 11.81 -4.09
C ARG A 90 -8.81 12.02 -4.97
N GLY A 91 -9.43 10.92 -5.39
CA GLY A 91 -10.63 10.98 -6.22
C GLY A 91 -10.37 11.35 -7.68
N LEU A 92 -9.11 11.35 -8.13
CA LEU A 92 -8.74 11.70 -9.51
C LEU A 92 -8.47 10.47 -10.40
N GLY A 93 -8.82 9.27 -9.91
CA GLY A 93 -8.62 8.05 -10.68
C GLY A 93 -7.19 7.48 -10.63
N TYR A 94 -6.33 8.02 -9.79
CA TYR A 94 -4.95 7.55 -9.67
C TYR A 94 -4.84 6.13 -9.10
N GLY A 95 -5.82 5.69 -8.31
CA GLY A 95 -5.80 4.37 -7.70
C GLY A 95 -5.65 3.24 -8.70
N VAL A 96 -6.43 3.26 -9.79
CA VAL A 96 -6.37 2.27 -10.86
C VAL A 96 -4.96 2.20 -11.43
N LYS A 97 -4.38 3.36 -11.75
CA LYS A 97 -3.05 3.43 -12.35
C LYS A 97 -1.97 2.93 -11.39
N ILE A 98 -2.08 3.26 -10.11
CA ILE A 98 -1.14 2.81 -9.10
C ILE A 98 -1.15 1.29 -8.99
N ILE A 99 -2.34 0.68 -8.91
CA ILE A 99 -2.47 -0.78 -8.84
C ILE A 99 -1.85 -1.43 -10.07
N GLN A 100 -2.13 -0.91 -11.26
CA GLN A 100 -1.56 -1.43 -12.50
C GLN A 100 -0.03 -1.35 -12.51
N LEU A 101 0.53 -0.23 -12.08
CA LEU A 101 1.98 -0.04 -11.99
C LEU A 101 2.62 -1.04 -11.01
N MET A 102 1.98 -1.26 -9.86
CA MET A 102 2.47 -2.20 -8.86
C MET A 102 2.41 -3.64 -9.36
N VAL A 103 1.31 -4.04 -9.97
CA VAL A 103 1.15 -5.38 -10.56
C VAL A 103 2.18 -5.60 -11.67
N ASP A 104 2.37 -4.61 -12.54
CA ASP A 104 3.37 -4.69 -13.61
C ASP A 104 4.78 -4.87 -13.04
N ALA A 105 5.11 -4.13 -11.98
CA ALA A 105 6.42 -4.22 -11.33
C ALA A 105 6.65 -5.61 -10.72
N ILE A 106 5.62 -6.19 -10.08
CA ILE A 106 5.68 -7.55 -9.54
C ILE A 106 5.82 -8.57 -10.66
N GLN A 107 5.07 -8.40 -11.74
CA GLN A 107 5.05 -9.36 -12.84
C GLN A 107 6.40 -9.46 -13.55
N LYS A 108 7.20 -8.40 -13.51
CA LYS A 108 8.58 -8.45 -14.03
C LYS A 108 9.48 -9.37 -13.21
N GLU A 109 9.22 -9.49 -11.91
CA GLU A 109 9.98 -10.37 -11.02
C GLU A 109 9.46 -11.81 -11.07
N ILE A 110 8.13 -11.98 -11.12
CA ILE A 110 7.46 -13.28 -11.20
C ILE A 110 6.44 -13.25 -12.33
N PRO A 111 6.81 -13.72 -13.55
CA PRO A 111 5.93 -13.62 -14.73
C PRO A 111 4.59 -14.30 -14.60
N SER A 112 4.45 -15.27 -13.70
CA SER A 112 3.18 -15.96 -13.43
C SER A 112 3.03 -16.20 -11.94
N GLY A 113 1.81 -16.51 -11.52
CA GLY A 113 1.52 -16.77 -10.12
C GLY A 113 0.44 -15.87 -9.57
N GLN A 114 0.45 -15.70 -8.27
CA GLN A 114 -0.60 -14.97 -7.56
C GLN A 114 -0.02 -13.73 -6.88
N VAL A 115 -0.76 -12.64 -6.93
CA VAL A 115 -0.48 -11.45 -6.14
C VAL A 115 -1.63 -11.24 -5.15
N GLU A 116 -1.29 -10.73 -3.98
CA GLU A 116 -2.24 -10.55 -2.91
C GLU A 116 -2.24 -9.13 -2.34
N LEU A 117 -3.26 -8.80 -1.57
CA LEU A 117 -3.31 -7.60 -0.76
C LEU A 117 -4.23 -7.82 0.45
N ARG A 118 -4.12 -6.92 1.41
CA ARG A 118 -5.07 -6.83 2.51
C ARG A 118 -5.69 -5.45 2.53
N VAL A 119 -6.96 -5.38 2.91
CA VAL A 119 -7.70 -4.12 2.96
C VAL A 119 -8.70 -4.16 4.10
N PHE A 120 -8.82 -3.03 4.81
CA PHE A 120 -9.82 -2.91 5.88
C PHE A 120 -11.22 -2.78 5.29
N GLY A 121 -12.17 -3.48 5.90
CA GLY A 121 -13.53 -3.62 5.38
C GLY A 121 -14.30 -2.31 5.27
N TYR A 122 -13.98 -1.31 6.10
CA TYR A 122 -14.63 0.00 6.00
C TYR A 122 -14.18 0.79 4.77
N ASN A 123 -13.06 0.42 4.15
CA ASN A 123 -12.53 1.09 2.97
C ASN A 123 -13.19 0.56 1.70
N ILE A 124 -14.50 0.85 1.58
CA ILE A 124 -15.35 0.31 0.51
C ILE A 124 -14.87 0.74 -0.87
N ASN A 125 -14.42 1.98 -1.02
CA ASN A 125 -13.93 2.48 -2.29
C ASN A 125 -12.68 1.73 -2.77
N ALA A 126 -11.77 1.42 -1.85
CA ALA A 126 -10.57 0.64 -2.18
C ALA A 126 -10.95 -0.79 -2.58
N ILE A 127 -11.86 -1.42 -1.84
CA ILE A 127 -12.31 -2.79 -2.16
C ILE A 127 -12.89 -2.83 -3.58
N LYS A 128 -13.77 -1.88 -3.92
CA LYS A 128 -14.36 -1.80 -5.27
C LYS A 128 -13.30 -1.61 -6.35
N LEU A 129 -12.31 -0.77 -6.06
CA LEU A 129 -11.18 -0.55 -6.97
C LEU A 129 -10.41 -1.84 -7.21
N TYR A 130 -10.08 -2.57 -6.15
CA TYR A 130 -9.35 -3.83 -6.27
C TYR A 130 -10.16 -4.89 -7.00
N GLU A 131 -11.46 -4.99 -6.71
CA GLU A 131 -12.34 -5.92 -7.43
C GLU A 131 -12.38 -5.61 -8.93
N LYS A 132 -12.47 -4.32 -9.27
CA LYS A 132 -12.44 -3.89 -10.67
C LYS A 132 -11.14 -4.27 -11.37
N GLU A 133 -10.03 -4.29 -10.64
CA GLU A 133 -8.72 -4.67 -11.17
C GLU A 133 -8.45 -6.17 -11.10
N GLY A 134 -9.46 -6.96 -10.77
CA GLY A 134 -9.39 -8.42 -10.84
C GLY A 134 -9.03 -9.12 -9.53
N PHE A 135 -8.98 -8.40 -8.42
CA PHE A 135 -8.78 -9.02 -7.11
C PHE A 135 -10.09 -9.58 -6.57
N VAL A 136 -10.02 -10.73 -5.90
CA VAL A 136 -11.17 -11.43 -5.34
C VAL A 136 -10.95 -11.65 -3.85
N ILE A 137 -11.97 -11.36 -3.04
CA ILE A 137 -11.90 -11.62 -1.59
C ILE A 137 -11.86 -13.11 -1.34
N GLN A 138 -10.90 -13.54 -0.51
CA GLN A 138 -10.79 -14.90 0.01
C GLN A 138 -11.30 -14.89 1.45
N GLU A 139 -12.58 -15.15 1.63
CA GLU A 139 -13.25 -14.93 2.92
C GLU A 139 -12.68 -15.75 4.07
N LYS A 140 -12.22 -16.97 3.80
CA LYS A 140 -11.64 -17.85 4.83
C LYS A 140 -10.35 -17.29 5.44
N HIS A 141 -9.74 -16.30 4.81
CA HIS A 141 -8.51 -15.64 5.31
C HIS A 141 -8.80 -14.27 5.92
N THR A 142 -10.06 -13.93 6.14
CA THR A 142 -10.46 -12.69 6.80
C THR A 142 -9.96 -12.68 8.24
N LEU A 143 -9.37 -11.55 8.65
CA LEU A 143 -8.84 -11.35 9.99
C LEU A 143 -9.55 -10.19 10.67
N GLN A 144 -9.47 -10.15 12.02
CA GLN A 144 -9.88 -9.00 12.80
C GLN A 144 -8.62 -8.28 13.28
N PHE A 145 -8.54 -6.98 12.99
CA PHE A 145 -7.46 -6.12 13.47
C PHE A 145 -7.98 -5.33 14.66
N GLN A 146 -7.34 -5.48 15.81
CA GLN A 146 -7.72 -4.74 17.01
C GLN A 146 -7.04 -3.38 17.02
N TYR A 147 -7.84 -2.31 16.79
CA TYR A 147 -7.35 -0.95 16.80
C TYR A 147 -7.15 -0.44 18.24
N ASN A 148 -8.11 -0.70 19.12
CA ASN A 148 -8.05 -0.40 20.55
C ASN A 148 -8.94 -1.40 21.30
N ASP A 149 -9.12 -1.23 22.62
CA ASP A 149 -9.87 -2.19 23.44
C ASP A 149 -11.31 -2.41 22.97
N ASP A 150 -11.91 -1.39 22.37
CA ASP A 150 -13.32 -1.40 22.00
C ASP A 150 -13.57 -1.46 20.49
N GLU A 151 -12.53 -1.28 19.68
CA GLU A 151 -12.68 -1.15 18.23
C GLU A 151 -11.85 -2.18 17.48
N PHE A 152 -12.52 -2.96 16.63
CA PHE A 152 -11.91 -3.95 15.75
C PHE A 152 -12.24 -3.59 14.30
N TRP A 153 -11.26 -3.75 13.42
CA TRP A 153 -11.44 -3.57 11.98
C TRP A 153 -11.35 -4.91 11.27
N THR A 154 -12.32 -5.20 10.40
CA THR A 154 -12.26 -6.38 9.54
C THR A 154 -11.15 -6.17 8.53
N ASN A 155 -10.29 -7.16 8.38
CA ASN A 155 -9.16 -7.12 7.46
C ASN A 155 -9.33 -8.23 6.42
N TYR A 156 -9.73 -7.83 5.21
CA TYR A 156 -9.94 -8.76 4.10
C TYR A 156 -8.62 -9.10 3.40
N TYR A 157 -8.56 -10.32 2.92
CA TYR A 157 -7.47 -10.82 2.10
C TYR A 157 -8.01 -10.97 0.67
N MET A 158 -7.34 -10.34 -0.28
CA MET A 158 -7.74 -10.39 -1.69
C MET A 158 -6.59 -10.90 -2.55
N THR A 159 -6.92 -11.65 -3.59
CA THR A 159 -5.93 -12.23 -4.50
C THR A 159 -6.30 -11.98 -5.94
N LYS A 160 -5.26 -11.92 -6.78
CA LYS A 160 -5.40 -11.85 -8.24
C LYS A 160 -4.42 -12.83 -8.86
N GLN A 161 -4.91 -13.64 -9.79
CA GLN A 161 -4.06 -14.54 -10.54
C GLN A 161 -3.37 -13.79 -11.68
N LEU A 162 -2.03 -13.90 -11.74
CA LEU A 162 -1.24 -13.31 -12.82
C LEU A 162 -1.07 -14.31 -13.95
N HIS A 163 -1.10 -13.80 -15.18
CA HIS A 163 -0.92 -14.60 -16.40
C HIS A 163 0.24 -14.02 -17.20
N ILE A 164 0.99 -14.92 -17.84
CA ILE A 164 2.07 -14.54 -18.74
C ILE A 164 1.49 -13.97 -20.04
#